data_6ed4923ab2623f67be67f105bdfd0c34
#
_entry.id   6ed4923ab2623f67be67f105bdfd0c34
#
_cell.length_a   1.000
_cell.length_b   1.000
_cell.length_c   1.000
_cell.angle_alpha   90.00
_cell.angle_beta   90.00
_cell.angle_gamma   90.00
#
_symmetry.space_group_name_H-M   'P 1'
#
loop_
_entity.id
_entity.type
_entity.pdbx_description
1 polymer ?
#
loop_
_entity_poly.entity_id
_entity_poly.type
_entity_poly.pdbx_seq_one_letter_code
_entity_poly.pdbx_strand_id
1 'polypeptide(L)'
;MPHTFDPKSNQEPPSFEDLFEPVVKLSPTIPSLEARGNRPLQMEFMHQLKAMVAFHLEEHTSGCHLLQYLAEDDFAREALAPPKGIKKSAFFEAINTRGLEQMFYVYKQLQAEATKIIPKSHEDLGELIGIDGSYIETVLSMHWADYSDKVTKAKVHLAFDLNRSIPKEIVLTNGKVDERPFVSQLLSPGQTGVMDRNYQRHKDFDSWLADGKHFVCRIRVNTRKTIISSNPIREGGNVFHDAVVLLGTRGVNQTENKIRVVGYRVDDKEYWIATSRHDLSADQIAAIYRDRWLIEKFFGWWKRHLKVYHIIARSKHGLTMQILAGLITYLLLAIYCHNHYGERVSIKRVRQLRIQIHNELQGIKIPTESSQNFKEQEVNSRLAKT
;
A
#
# COMPACT_ATOMS: atom_id res chain seq x y z
N MET A 1 7.74 26.78 -4.51
CA MET A 1 8.79 27.31 -3.60
C MET A 1 9.17 26.18 -2.67
N PRO A 2 10.44 25.81 -2.50
CA PRO A 2 10.83 24.78 -1.55
C PRO A 2 10.68 25.37 -0.13
N HIS A 3 9.88 24.72 0.71
CA HIS A 3 9.81 25.03 2.12
C HIS A 3 11.17 24.76 2.75
N THR A 4 11.85 25.78 3.18
CA THR A 4 13.04 25.72 4.01
C THR A 4 12.66 25.16 5.37
N PHE A 5 13.21 24.00 5.68
CA PHE A 5 13.09 23.33 6.97
C PHE A 5 13.76 24.21 8.03
N ASP A 6 13.01 24.61 9.07
CA ASP A 6 13.55 25.33 10.21
C ASP A 6 14.16 24.31 11.22
N PRO A 7 15.50 24.31 11.43
CA PRO A 7 16.14 23.30 12.29
C PRO A 7 16.03 23.61 13.79
N LYS A 8 15.15 24.52 14.23
CA LYS A 8 15.06 24.99 15.63
C LYS A 8 13.85 24.46 16.40
N SER A 9 13.15 23.41 15.99
CA SER A 9 12.21 22.76 16.87
C SER A 9 12.95 21.81 17.82
N ASN A 10 12.90 22.07 19.12
CA ASN A 10 13.23 21.12 20.19
C ASN A 10 12.24 19.94 20.22
N GLN A 11 12.07 19.24 19.10
CA GLN A 11 11.24 18.05 19.07
C GLN A 11 12.10 16.87 19.51
N GLU A 12 11.61 16.16 20.50
CA GLU A 12 12.17 14.86 20.89
C GLU A 12 12.24 13.94 19.67
N PRO A 13 13.25 13.06 19.58
CA PRO A 13 13.36 12.15 18.46
C PRO A 13 12.08 11.32 18.33
N PRO A 14 11.53 11.18 17.12
CA PRO A 14 10.27 10.47 16.91
C PRO A 14 10.37 9.00 17.32
N SER A 15 9.35 8.54 18.01
CA SER A 15 9.25 7.25 18.70
C SER A 15 8.26 6.27 18.05
N PHE A 16 8.18 5.05 18.59
CA PHE A 16 7.08 4.15 18.25
C PHE A 16 5.72 4.75 18.63
N GLU A 17 5.65 5.54 19.68
CA GLU A 17 4.44 6.22 20.12
C GLU A 17 3.99 7.25 19.08
N ASP A 18 4.92 8.04 18.51
CA ASP A 18 4.61 8.98 17.42
C ASP A 18 4.11 8.25 16.17
N LEU A 19 4.77 7.13 15.80
CA LEU A 19 4.28 6.30 14.70
C LEU A 19 2.86 5.80 14.95
N PHE A 20 2.57 5.39 16.19
CA PHE A 20 1.31 4.75 16.56
C PHE A 20 0.23 5.74 17.01
N GLU A 21 0.56 7.01 17.18
CA GLU A 21 -0.34 8.08 17.62
C GLU A 21 -1.67 8.15 16.85
N PRO A 22 -1.71 8.01 15.51
CA PRO A 22 -2.97 8.00 14.78
C PRO A 22 -3.93 6.89 15.23
N VAL A 23 -3.41 5.72 15.61
CA VAL A 23 -4.23 4.62 16.15
C VAL A 23 -4.68 4.91 17.58
N VAL A 24 -3.83 5.51 18.40
CA VAL A 24 -4.20 5.90 19.76
C VAL A 24 -5.37 6.88 19.74
N LYS A 25 -5.38 7.85 18.84
CA LYS A 25 -6.49 8.79 18.64
C LYS A 25 -7.80 8.08 18.23
N LEU A 26 -7.71 6.98 17.51
CA LEU A 26 -8.88 6.18 17.11
C LEU A 26 -9.39 5.26 18.23
N SER A 27 -8.58 4.98 19.25
CA SER A 27 -8.89 4.00 20.30
C SER A 27 -10.30 4.11 20.89
N PRO A 28 -10.86 5.31 21.21
CA PRO A 28 -12.20 5.43 21.75
C PRO A 28 -13.33 5.01 20.80
N THR A 29 -13.06 4.97 19.50
CA THR A 29 -14.04 4.69 18.44
C THR A 29 -13.92 3.28 17.84
N ILE A 30 -12.85 2.55 18.18
CA ILE A 30 -12.65 1.18 17.72
C ILE A 30 -13.73 0.27 18.33
N PRO A 31 -14.46 -0.51 17.53
CA PRO A 31 -15.44 -1.46 18.05
C PRO A 31 -14.79 -2.40 19.08
N SER A 32 -15.51 -2.69 20.17
CA SER A 32 -15.03 -3.63 21.18
C SER A 32 -14.89 -5.04 20.59
N LEU A 33 -13.91 -5.82 21.07
CA LEU A 33 -13.84 -7.23 20.75
C LEU A 33 -15.05 -7.96 21.38
N GLU A 34 -15.62 -8.89 20.64
CA GLU A 34 -16.66 -9.76 21.17
C GLU A 34 -16.16 -10.54 22.38
N ALA A 35 -16.94 -10.51 23.47
CA ALA A 35 -16.65 -11.29 24.65
C ALA A 35 -16.80 -12.80 24.34
N ARG A 36 -15.79 -13.58 24.66
CA ARG A 36 -15.83 -15.05 24.57
C ARG A 36 -15.91 -15.65 25.97
N GLY A 37 -17.13 -15.85 26.42
CA GLY A 37 -17.43 -16.39 27.77
C GLY A 37 -17.05 -15.39 28.88
N ASN A 38 -16.96 -15.89 30.13
CA ASN A 38 -16.77 -15.07 31.32
C ASN A 38 -15.28 -14.84 31.68
N ARG A 39 -14.32 -15.22 30.82
CA ARG A 39 -12.90 -15.04 31.10
C ARG A 39 -12.38 -13.80 30.38
N PRO A 40 -11.64 -12.90 31.06
CA PRO A 40 -11.02 -11.76 30.42
C PRO A 40 -10.02 -12.24 29.37
N LEU A 41 -9.95 -11.49 28.25
CA LEU A 41 -9.00 -11.76 27.19
C LEU A 41 -7.57 -11.51 27.69
N GLN A 42 -6.65 -12.44 27.43
CA GLN A 42 -5.22 -12.27 27.75
C GLN A 42 -4.55 -11.25 26.80
N MET A 43 -5.13 -11.05 25.64
CA MET A 43 -4.65 -10.16 24.59
C MET A 43 -5.81 -9.38 24.04
N GLU A 44 -5.86 -8.11 24.35
CA GLU A 44 -6.82 -7.15 23.80
C GLU A 44 -6.44 -6.75 22.37
N PHE A 45 -7.37 -6.11 21.67
CA PHE A 45 -7.14 -5.70 20.28
C PHE A 45 -5.91 -4.78 20.11
N MET A 46 -5.73 -3.80 20.99
CA MET A 46 -4.59 -2.88 20.92
C MET A 46 -3.25 -3.59 21.06
N HIS A 47 -3.13 -4.57 21.96
CA HIS A 47 -1.94 -5.41 22.07
C HIS A 47 -1.73 -6.25 20.80
N GLN A 48 -2.81 -6.80 20.23
CA GLN A 48 -2.75 -7.54 18.97
C GLN A 48 -2.25 -6.66 17.82
N LEU A 49 -2.79 -5.46 17.69
CA LEU A 49 -2.42 -4.53 16.63
C LEU A 49 -0.97 -4.04 16.80
N LYS A 50 -0.56 -3.62 18.01
CA LYS A 50 0.82 -3.22 18.31
C LYS A 50 1.82 -4.34 17.98
N ALA A 51 1.54 -5.57 18.43
CA ALA A 51 2.38 -6.73 18.14
C ALA A 51 2.51 -7.00 16.64
N MET A 52 1.41 -6.86 15.88
CA MET A 52 1.43 -7.07 14.43
C MET A 52 2.12 -5.92 13.67
N VAL A 53 1.99 -4.67 14.12
CA VAL A 53 2.75 -3.54 13.58
C VAL A 53 4.25 -3.75 13.83
N ALA A 54 4.63 -4.13 15.04
CA ALA A 54 6.02 -4.46 15.38
C ALA A 54 6.54 -5.65 14.56
N PHE A 55 5.74 -6.70 14.31
CA PHE A 55 6.09 -7.82 13.44
C PHE A 55 6.56 -7.34 12.07
N HIS A 56 5.81 -6.43 11.47
CA HIS A 56 6.13 -5.89 10.15
C HIS A 56 7.25 -4.84 10.19
N LEU A 57 7.23 -3.95 11.18
CA LEU A 57 8.21 -2.88 11.30
C LEU A 57 9.62 -3.43 11.57
N GLU A 58 9.76 -4.38 12.50
CA GLU A 58 11.04 -5.00 12.87
C GLU A 58 11.44 -6.19 12.00
N GLU A 59 10.71 -6.43 10.91
CA GLU A 59 10.99 -7.49 9.93
C GLU A 59 11.08 -8.89 10.55
N HIS A 60 10.25 -9.18 11.56
CA HIS A 60 10.22 -10.53 12.14
C HIS A 60 9.84 -11.59 11.10
N THR A 61 10.51 -12.73 11.15
CA THR A 61 10.35 -13.80 10.15
C THR A 61 9.39 -14.90 10.61
N SER A 62 9.01 -14.93 11.89
CA SER A 62 8.06 -15.89 12.44
C SER A 62 7.31 -15.35 13.66
N GLY A 63 6.14 -15.90 13.94
CA GLY A 63 5.40 -15.57 15.15
C GLY A 63 6.14 -16.00 16.44
N CYS A 64 6.99 -17.01 16.39
CA CYS A 64 7.84 -17.38 17.54
C CYS A 64 8.93 -16.34 17.79
N HIS A 65 9.55 -15.81 16.75
CA HIS A 65 10.53 -14.72 16.85
C HIS A 65 9.89 -13.46 17.44
N LEU A 66 8.70 -13.07 16.96
CA LEU A 66 7.94 -11.96 17.57
C LEU A 66 7.64 -12.20 19.04
N LEU A 67 7.18 -13.41 19.43
CA LEU A 67 6.87 -13.73 20.82
C LEU A 67 8.11 -13.71 21.72
N GLN A 68 9.26 -14.13 21.23
CA GLN A 68 10.53 -14.02 21.93
C GLN A 68 10.90 -12.54 22.12
N TYR A 69 10.80 -11.71 21.08
CA TYR A 69 11.03 -10.29 21.16
C TYR A 69 10.11 -9.62 22.20
N LEU A 70 8.80 -9.92 22.20
CA LEU A 70 7.84 -9.39 23.17
C LEU A 70 8.08 -9.85 24.61
N ALA A 71 8.86 -10.91 24.82
CA ALA A 71 9.17 -11.43 26.15
C ALA A 71 10.54 -10.97 26.69
N GLU A 72 11.52 -10.77 25.81
CA GLU A 72 12.91 -10.55 26.19
C GLU A 72 13.36 -9.09 26.05
N ASP A 73 12.81 -8.35 25.08
CA ASP A 73 13.13 -6.95 24.88
C ASP A 73 12.31 -6.06 25.84
N ASP A 74 12.98 -5.16 26.56
CA ASP A 74 12.38 -4.34 27.62
C ASP A 74 11.26 -3.43 27.06
N PHE A 75 11.50 -2.79 25.95
CA PHE A 75 10.48 -1.96 25.31
C PHE A 75 9.29 -2.81 24.82
N ALA A 76 9.58 -3.85 24.07
CA ALA A 76 8.52 -4.69 23.54
C ALA A 76 7.64 -5.24 24.67
N ARG A 77 8.24 -5.56 25.81
CA ARG A 77 7.52 -6.02 26.99
C ARG A 77 6.68 -4.93 27.64
N GLU A 78 7.16 -3.69 27.71
CA GLU A 78 6.47 -2.58 28.37
C GLU A 78 5.46 -1.89 27.46
N ALA A 79 5.81 -1.63 26.21
CA ALA A 79 5.01 -0.82 25.29
C ALA A 79 4.07 -1.63 24.37
N LEU A 80 4.44 -2.88 24.05
CA LEU A 80 3.72 -3.69 23.04
C LEU A 80 2.96 -4.87 23.63
N ALA A 81 3.52 -5.52 24.66
CA ALA A 81 2.91 -6.71 25.27
C ALA A 81 1.91 -6.34 26.38
N PRO A 82 0.90 -7.18 26.66
CA PRO A 82 0.10 -7.02 27.87
C PRO A 82 0.95 -7.24 29.13
N PRO A 83 0.57 -6.64 30.29
CA PRO A 83 1.38 -6.68 31.52
C PRO A 83 1.77 -8.06 32.03
N LYS A 84 0.98 -9.10 31.69
CA LYS A 84 1.24 -10.50 32.06
C LYS A 84 1.95 -11.31 30.98
N GLY A 85 2.45 -10.65 29.93
CA GLY A 85 3.00 -11.28 28.75
C GLY A 85 1.95 -11.99 27.88
N ILE A 86 2.38 -12.61 26.79
CA ILE A 86 1.50 -13.31 25.84
C ILE A 86 1.90 -14.78 25.74
N LYS A 87 0.95 -15.67 26.02
CA LYS A 87 1.15 -17.10 25.75
C LYS A 87 1.06 -17.37 24.25
N LYS A 88 1.92 -18.26 23.76
CA LYS A 88 1.97 -18.66 22.34
C LYS A 88 0.61 -19.09 21.79
N SER A 89 -0.16 -19.89 22.54
CA SER A 89 -1.51 -20.33 22.13
C SER A 89 -2.48 -19.16 22.00
N ALA A 90 -2.48 -18.23 22.97
CA ALA A 90 -3.35 -17.06 22.98
C ALA A 90 -3.06 -16.10 21.81
N PHE A 91 -1.77 -15.93 21.45
CA PHE A 91 -1.36 -15.11 20.31
C PHE A 91 -1.87 -15.69 18.98
N PHE A 92 -1.58 -16.97 18.71
CA PHE A 92 -1.99 -17.58 17.45
C PHE A 92 -3.51 -17.77 17.35
N GLU A 93 -4.19 -18.01 18.47
CA GLU A 93 -5.65 -18.02 18.51
C GLU A 93 -6.20 -16.63 18.16
N ALA A 94 -5.69 -15.58 18.80
CA ALA A 94 -6.13 -14.20 18.54
C ALA A 94 -6.04 -13.84 17.07
N ILE A 95 -4.88 -14.07 16.43
CA ILE A 95 -4.67 -13.76 15.00
C ILE A 95 -5.63 -14.53 14.10
N ASN A 96 -5.92 -15.80 14.40
CA ASN A 96 -6.70 -16.64 13.51
C ASN A 96 -8.21 -16.59 13.72
N THR A 97 -8.70 -15.93 14.77
CA THR A 97 -10.14 -16.05 15.14
C THR A 97 -10.84 -14.77 15.55
N ARG A 98 -10.14 -13.64 15.78
CA ARG A 98 -10.78 -12.41 16.29
C ARG A 98 -10.06 -11.14 15.86
N GLY A 99 -10.72 -9.99 15.99
CA GLY A 99 -10.13 -8.67 15.75
C GLY A 99 -10.13 -8.24 14.27
N LEU A 100 -10.74 -9.02 13.36
CA LEU A 100 -10.73 -8.70 11.93
C LEU A 100 -11.57 -7.45 11.61
N GLU A 101 -12.73 -7.30 12.24
CA GLU A 101 -13.58 -6.11 12.09
C GLU A 101 -12.85 -4.86 12.56
N GLN A 102 -12.20 -4.94 13.73
CA GLN A 102 -11.40 -3.85 14.29
C GLN A 102 -10.22 -3.50 13.39
N MET A 103 -9.53 -4.48 12.79
CA MET A 103 -8.46 -4.23 11.81
C MET A 103 -8.98 -3.51 10.57
N PHE A 104 -10.12 -3.92 10.02
CA PHE A 104 -10.76 -3.21 8.90
C PHE A 104 -11.13 -1.80 9.28
N TYR A 105 -11.70 -1.60 10.48
CA TYR A 105 -12.05 -0.27 10.98
C TYR A 105 -10.81 0.64 11.03
N VAL A 106 -9.74 0.21 11.72
CA VAL A 106 -8.49 0.98 11.83
C VAL A 106 -7.90 1.26 10.45
N TYR A 107 -7.86 0.25 9.57
CA TYR A 107 -7.37 0.42 8.20
C TYR A 107 -8.13 1.52 7.45
N LYS A 108 -9.46 1.53 7.52
CA LYS A 108 -10.31 2.53 6.84
C LYS A 108 -10.13 3.93 7.42
N GLN A 109 -10.02 4.06 8.74
CA GLN A 109 -9.81 5.36 9.39
C GLN A 109 -8.42 5.94 9.04
N LEU A 110 -7.36 5.14 9.11
CA LEU A 110 -6.02 5.57 8.72
C LEU A 110 -5.93 5.92 7.23
N GLN A 111 -6.64 5.18 6.37
CA GLN A 111 -6.74 5.50 4.96
C GLN A 111 -7.41 6.86 4.72
N ALA A 112 -8.51 7.14 5.44
CA ALA A 112 -9.21 8.42 5.37
C ALA A 112 -8.30 9.58 5.84
N GLU A 113 -7.58 9.38 6.95
CA GLU A 113 -6.60 10.35 7.46
C GLU A 113 -5.47 10.59 6.46
N ALA A 114 -4.82 9.54 5.96
CA ALA A 114 -3.77 9.66 4.96
C ALA A 114 -4.25 10.35 3.68
N THR A 115 -5.49 10.06 3.24
CA THR A 115 -6.10 10.73 2.09
C THR A 115 -6.30 12.23 2.31
N LYS A 116 -6.60 12.65 3.55
CA LYS A 116 -6.81 14.04 3.92
C LYS A 116 -5.51 14.84 3.99
N ILE A 117 -4.45 14.27 4.57
CA ILE A 117 -3.20 14.97 4.83
C ILE A 117 -2.20 14.90 3.69
N ILE A 118 -2.11 13.78 2.96
CA ILE A 118 -1.12 13.60 1.89
C ILE A 118 -1.66 14.25 0.61
N PRO A 119 -0.95 15.26 0.04
CA PRO A 119 -1.39 15.95 -1.16
C PRO A 119 -1.36 15.06 -2.40
N LYS A 120 -2.22 15.36 -3.36
CA LYS A 120 -2.20 14.71 -4.68
C LYS A 120 -0.99 15.18 -5.49
N SER A 121 -0.35 14.25 -6.22
CA SER A 121 0.72 14.60 -7.15
C SER A 121 0.21 15.30 -8.43
N HIS A 122 -1.01 14.94 -8.86
CA HIS A 122 -1.65 15.40 -10.09
C HIS A 122 -3.12 15.73 -9.81
N GLU A 123 -3.39 16.94 -9.34
CA GLU A 123 -4.75 17.38 -9.00
C GLU A 123 -5.66 17.46 -10.23
N ASP A 124 -5.11 17.88 -11.35
CA ASP A 124 -5.78 18.08 -12.65
C ASP A 124 -6.20 16.78 -13.35
N LEU A 125 -5.61 15.66 -12.99
CA LEU A 125 -5.88 14.35 -13.62
C LEU A 125 -7.03 13.57 -12.95
N GLY A 126 -7.54 14.07 -11.82
CA GLY A 126 -8.61 13.43 -11.06
C GLY A 126 -8.09 12.29 -10.15
N GLU A 127 -9.00 11.40 -9.73
CA GLU A 127 -8.67 10.26 -8.86
C GLU A 127 -8.10 9.08 -9.68
N LEU A 128 -6.80 8.86 -9.60
CA LEU A 128 -6.09 7.79 -10.32
C LEU A 128 -5.85 6.58 -9.41
N ILE A 129 -6.44 5.45 -9.75
CA ILE A 129 -6.40 4.21 -8.97
C ILE A 129 -5.67 3.12 -9.77
N GLY A 130 -4.47 2.79 -9.38
CA GLY A 130 -3.77 1.60 -9.87
C GLY A 130 -4.47 0.34 -9.37
N ILE A 131 -4.80 -0.58 -10.27
CA ILE A 131 -5.40 -1.87 -9.92
C ILE A 131 -4.47 -2.97 -10.38
N ASP A 132 -4.06 -3.82 -9.44
CA ASP A 132 -3.18 -4.94 -9.72
C ASP A 132 -3.36 -6.06 -8.68
N GLY A 133 -2.93 -7.26 -9.03
CA GLY A 133 -2.97 -8.43 -8.18
C GLY A 133 -1.57 -8.93 -7.82
N SER A 134 -1.37 -9.37 -6.58
CA SER A 134 -0.11 -9.94 -6.15
C SER A 134 -0.31 -11.26 -5.41
N TYR A 135 0.51 -12.26 -5.75
CA TYR A 135 0.50 -13.55 -5.08
C TYR A 135 1.24 -13.51 -3.74
N ILE A 136 0.69 -14.21 -2.76
CA ILE A 136 1.31 -14.52 -1.49
C ILE A 136 1.31 -16.05 -1.36
N GLU A 137 2.48 -16.63 -1.18
CA GLU A 137 2.60 -18.06 -0.88
C GLU A 137 2.03 -18.33 0.51
N THR A 138 1.22 -19.38 0.62
CA THR A 138 0.54 -19.73 1.87
C THR A 138 1.01 -21.09 2.36
N VAL A 139 0.67 -21.45 3.59
CA VAL A 139 1.02 -22.77 4.13
C VAL A 139 0.08 -23.85 3.56
N LEU A 140 0.59 -25.06 3.33
CA LEU A 140 -0.14 -26.16 2.69
C LEU A 140 -1.45 -26.52 3.40
N SER A 141 -1.58 -26.24 4.70
CA SER A 141 -2.85 -26.45 5.44
C SER A 141 -3.96 -25.47 5.08
N MET A 142 -3.67 -24.43 4.29
CA MET A 142 -4.67 -23.49 3.80
C MET A 142 -5.33 -23.97 2.50
N HIS A 143 -6.10 -25.06 2.56
CA HIS A 143 -6.76 -25.68 1.41
C HIS A 143 -7.63 -24.72 0.57
N TRP A 144 -8.18 -23.65 1.17
CA TRP A 144 -8.93 -22.63 0.43
C TRP A 144 -8.07 -21.86 -0.60
N ALA A 145 -6.73 -21.89 -0.43
CA ALA A 145 -5.75 -21.23 -1.29
C ALA A 145 -5.05 -22.18 -2.27
N ASP A 146 -5.61 -23.36 -2.51
CA ASP A 146 -5.05 -24.33 -3.45
C ASP A 146 -4.85 -23.70 -4.84
N TYR A 147 -3.62 -23.77 -5.33
CA TYR A 147 -3.21 -23.19 -6.60
C TYR A 147 -2.85 -24.25 -7.65
N SER A 148 -2.05 -25.22 -7.26
CA SER A 148 -1.69 -26.40 -8.07
C SER A 148 -1.25 -27.52 -7.13
N ASP A 149 -0.94 -28.70 -7.67
CA ASP A 149 -0.46 -29.82 -6.86
C ASP A 149 0.66 -29.39 -5.92
N LYS A 150 0.43 -29.53 -4.60
CA LYS A 150 1.37 -29.19 -3.52
C LYS A 150 1.76 -27.70 -3.42
N VAL A 151 1.06 -26.79 -4.11
CA VAL A 151 1.30 -25.35 -4.05
C VAL A 151 0.02 -24.62 -3.66
N THR A 152 0.10 -23.84 -2.57
CA THR A 152 -0.99 -22.98 -2.12
C THR A 152 -0.59 -21.52 -2.26
N LYS A 153 -1.43 -20.72 -2.91
CA LYS A 153 -1.23 -19.27 -3.10
C LYS A 153 -2.53 -18.53 -2.89
N ALA A 154 -2.48 -17.51 -2.06
CA ALA A 154 -3.51 -16.48 -2.04
C ALA A 154 -3.16 -15.38 -3.04
N LYS A 155 -4.18 -14.67 -3.54
CA LYS A 155 -4.02 -13.50 -4.39
C LYS A 155 -4.64 -12.30 -3.71
N VAL A 156 -3.84 -11.26 -3.54
CA VAL A 156 -4.27 -9.95 -3.05
C VAL A 156 -4.57 -9.08 -4.25
N HIS A 157 -5.82 -8.69 -4.44
CA HIS A 157 -6.23 -7.67 -5.40
C HIS A 157 -6.27 -6.34 -4.67
N LEU A 158 -5.60 -5.35 -5.18
CA LEU A 158 -5.41 -4.06 -4.52
C LEU A 158 -5.80 -2.91 -5.44
N ALA A 159 -6.56 -1.97 -4.90
CA ALA A 159 -6.67 -0.61 -5.41
C ALA A 159 -5.65 0.27 -4.69
N PHE A 160 -4.88 1.02 -5.45
CA PHE A 160 -3.80 1.87 -4.95
C PHE A 160 -3.95 3.30 -5.46
N ASP A 161 -4.04 4.28 -4.57
CA ASP A 161 -4.09 5.70 -4.95
C ASP A 161 -2.72 6.11 -5.51
N LEU A 162 -2.66 6.29 -6.83
CA LEU A 162 -1.43 6.67 -7.52
C LEU A 162 -1.00 8.11 -7.20
N ASN A 163 -1.97 8.99 -6.92
CA ASN A 163 -1.68 10.38 -6.59
C ASN A 163 -0.99 10.51 -5.23
N ARG A 164 -1.40 9.70 -4.24
CA ARG A 164 -0.89 9.76 -2.87
C ARG A 164 0.08 8.64 -2.51
N SER A 165 0.17 7.61 -3.35
CA SER A 165 0.97 6.40 -3.10
C SER A 165 0.53 5.65 -1.83
N ILE A 166 -0.78 5.48 -1.63
CA ILE A 166 -1.35 4.75 -0.51
C ILE A 166 -2.33 3.64 -0.97
N PRO A 167 -2.40 2.50 -0.23
CA PRO A 167 -3.38 1.45 -0.51
C PRO A 167 -4.80 1.93 -0.17
N LYS A 168 -5.79 1.53 -1.00
CA LYS A 168 -7.21 1.87 -0.79
C LYS A 168 -8.07 0.64 -0.51
N GLU A 169 -8.48 -0.09 -1.51
CA GLU A 169 -9.36 -1.24 -1.38
C GLU A 169 -8.57 -2.54 -1.57
N ILE A 170 -8.99 -3.58 -0.85
CA ILE A 170 -8.34 -4.88 -0.90
C ILE A 170 -9.37 -6.01 -0.97
N VAL A 171 -9.09 -7.00 -1.82
CA VAL A 171 -9.83 -8.26 -1.88
C VAL A 171 -8.86 -9.42 -1.86
N LEU A 172 -9.12 -10.43 -1.01
CA LEU A 172 -8.30 -11.62 -0.88
C LEU A 172 -9.02 -12.84 -1.46
N THR A 173 -8.39 -13.50 -2.44
CA THR A 173 -8.90 -14.70 -3.08
C THR A 173 -7.87 -15.82 -3.09
N ASN A 174 -8.26 -17.00 -3.55
CA ASN A 174 -7.26 -18.00 -3.95
C ASN A 174 -6.54 -17.57 -5.23
N GLY A 175 -5.38 -18.17 -5.50
CA GLY A 175 -4.52 -17.76 -6.61
C GLY A 175 -5.08 -18.05 -8.01
N LYS A 176 -6.11 -18.92 -8.15
CA LYS A 176 -6.70 -19.30 -9.46
C LYS A 176 -7.74 -18.29 -9.96
N VAL A 177 -8.27 -17.46 -9.08
CA VAL A 177 -9.39 -16.58 -9.41
C VAL A 177 -8.96 -15.48 -10.36
N ASP A 178 -9.79 -15.25 -11.39
CA ASP A 178 -9.64 -14.13 -12.33
C ASP A 178 -9.76 -12.78 -11.58
N GLU A 179 -8.86 -11.87 -11.87
CA GLU A 179 -8.82 -10.55 -11.19
C GLU A 179 -9.82 -9.54 -11.77
N ARG A 180 -10.22 -9.69 -13.02
CA ARG A 180 -11.07 -8.72 -13.71
C ARG A 180 -12.43 -8.45 -13.04
N PRO A 181 -13.16 -9.46 -12.48
CA PRO A 181 -14.43 -9.21 -11.80
C PRO A 181 -14.31 -8.30 -10.57
N PHE A 182 -13.12 -8.22 -9.95
CA PHE A 182 -12.92 -7.41 -8.74
C PHE A 182 -12.72 -5.92 -9.03
N VAL A 183 -12.47 -5.54 -10.27
CA VAL A 183 -12.33 -4.12 -10.66
C VAL A 183 -13.56 -3.32 -10.23
N SER A 184 -14.76 -3.86 -10.40
CA SER A 184 -16.01 -3.18 -10.00
C SER A 184 -16.14 -2.96 -8.48
N GLN A 185 -15.46 -3.77 -7.66
CA GLN A 185 -15.41 -3.59 -6.20
C GLN A 185 -14.26 -2.65 -5.77
N LEU A 186 -13.17 -2.64 -6.54
CA LEU A 186 -11.96 -1.88 -6.25
C LEU A 186 -12.01 -0.44 -6.76
N LEU A 187 -12.90 -0.14 -7.68
CA LEU A 187 -13.04 1.16 -8.35
C LEU A 187 -14.42 1.74 -8.11
N SER A 188 -14.49 2.98 -7.64
CA SER A 188 -15.73 3.72 -7.42
C SER A 188 -16.08 4.59 -8.65
N PRO A 189 -17.37 4.97 -8.84
CA PRO A 189 -17.77 5.94 -9.86
C PRO A 189 -16.95 7.24 -9.78
N GLY A 190 -16.62 7.82 -10.93
CA GLY A 190 -15.79 9.03 -11.05
C GLY A 190 -14.28 8.79 -10.94
N GLN A 191 -13.83 7.62 -10.50
CA GLN A 191 -12.42 7.28 -10.46
C GLN A 191 -11.91 6.73 -11.79
N THR A 192 -10.61 6.87 -12.05
CA THR A 192 -9.92 6.32 -13.21
C THR A 192 -9.05 5.12 -12.80
N GLY A 193 -9.45 3.91 -13.19
CA GLY A 193 -8.67 2.70 -12.98
C GLY A 193 -7.50 2.61 -13.96
N VAL A 194 -6.28 2.44 -13.47
CA VAL A 194 -5.06 2.29 -14.28
C VAL A 194 -4.58 0.86 -14.19
N MET A 195 -4.64 0.12 -15.31
CA MET A 195 -4.53 -1.34 -15.33
C MET A 195 -3.63 -1.84 -16.44
N ASP A 196 -3.04 -3.02 -16.23
CA ASP A 196 -2.25 -3.70 -17.24
C ASP A 196 -3.12 -4.44 -18.28
N ARG A 197 -2.47 -5.08 -19.27
CA ARG A 197 -3.15 -5.78 -20.38
C ARG A 197 -3.91 -7.03 -19.96
N ASN A 198 -3.71 -7.56 -18.75
CA ASN A 198 -4.44 -8.73 -18.26
C ASN A 198 -5.90 -8.39 -17.95
N TYR A 199 -6.16 -7.11 -17.66
CA TYR A 199 -7.50 -6.59 -17.44
C TYR A 199 -8.27 -6.29 -18.75
N GLN A 200 -7.62 -6.44 -19.92
CA GLN A 200 -8.28 -6.21 -21.20
C GLN A 200 -9.40 -7.22 -21.44
N ARG A 201 -10.64 -6.79 -21.29
CA ARG A 201 -11.85 -7.50 -21.70
C ARG A 201 -12.89 -6.47 -22.15
N HIS A 202 -13.24 -6.47 -23.43
CA HIS A 202 -13.97 -5.36 -24.03
C HIS A 202 -15.34 -5.11 -23.39
N LYS A 203 -16.09 -6.18 -23.05
CA LYS A 203 -17.35 -6.06 -22.31
C LYS A 203 -17.21 -5.40 -20.94
N ASP A 204 -16.04 -5.51 -20.29
CA ASP A 204 -15.82 -4.86 -19.00
C ASP A 204 -15.60 -3.36 -19.18
N PHE A 205 -14.97 -2.93 -20.28
CA PHE A 205 -14.85 -1.53 -20.62
C PHE A 205 -16.21 -0.86 -20.74
N ASP A 206 -17.16 -1.52 -21.44
CA ASP A 206 -18.53 -1.06 -21.54
C ASP A 206 -19.25 -1.03 -20.19
N SER A 207 -19.08 -2.08 -19.39
CA SER A 207 -19.66 -2.16 -18.04
C SER A 207 -19.11 -1.06 -17.10
N TRP A 208 -17.80 -0.82 -17.12
CA TRP A 208 -17.21 0.23 -16.28
C TRP A 208 -17.71 1.62 -16.67
N LEU A 209 -17.88 1.88 -17.97
CA LEU A 209 -18.48 3.12 -18.45
C LEU A 209 -19.94 3.28 -17.99
N ALA A 210 -20.72 2.21 -18.08
CA ALA A 210 -22.10 2.20 -17.61
C ALA A 210 -22.20 2.49 -16.09
N ASP A 211 -21.20 2.03 -15.32
CA ASP A 211 -21.08 2.29 -13.88
C ASP A 211 -20.49 3.69 -13.57
N GLY A 212 -20.25 4.54 -14.54
CA GLY A 212 -19.65 5.88 -14.35
C GLY A 212 -18.17 5.83 -13.93
N LYS A 213 -17.46 4.74 -14.23
CA LYS A 213 -16.04 4.57 -13.94
C LYS A 213 -15.20 4.82 -15.17
N HIS A 214 -14.04 5.45 -14.98
CA HIS A 214 -13.09 5.68 -16.05
C HIS A 214 -11.95 4.66 -15.99
N PHE A 215 -11.25 4.52 -17.12
CA PHE A 215 -10.10 3.60 -17.18
C PHE A 215 -8.99 4.10 -18.11
N VAL A 216 -7.77 3.69 -17.81
CA VAL A 216 -6.56 3.75 -18.63
C VAL A 216 -5.95 2.35 -18.58
N CYS A 217 -6.21 1.55 -19.61
CA CYS A 217 -5.86 0.13 -19.63
C CYS A 217 -4.96 -0.19 -20.82
N ARG A 218 -3.82 -0.85 -20.57
CA ARG A 218 -2.99 -1.35 -21.66
C ARG A 218 -3.73 -2.44 -22.42
N ILE A 219 -3.64 -2.40 -23.75
CA ILE A 219 -4.20 -3.42 -24.64
C ILE A 219 -3.11 -4.14 -25.43
N ARG A 220 -3.45 -5.30 -25.99
CA ARG A 220 -2.56 -6.05 -26.86
C ARG A 220 -2.39 -5.31 -28.19
N VAL A 221 -1.20 -5.33 -28.75
CA VAL A 221 -0.86 -4.64 -30.01
C VAL A 221 -1.76 -5.09 -31.16
N ASN A 222 -2.07 -6.39 -31.23
CA ASN A 222 -2.90 -7.00 -32.27
C ASN A 222 -4.42 -6.86 -32.01
N THR A 223 -4.84 -6.09 -31.00
CA THR A 223 -6.26 -5.80 -30.78
C THR A 223 -6.83 -5.04 -31.99
N ARG A 224 -7.91 -5.59 -32.60
CA ARG A 224 -8.58 -4.94 -33.73
C ARG A 224 -9.18 -3.61 -33.28
N LYS A 225 -8.95 -2.56 -34.10
CA LYS A 225 -9.39 -1.17 -33.86
C LYS A 225 -10.13 -0.72 -35.11
N THR A 226 -11.45 -0.52 -35.01
CA THR A 226 -12.23 0.11 -36.08
C THR A 226 -12.25 1.61 -35.83
N ILE A 227 -11.46 2.36 -36.59
CA ILE A 227 -11.30 3.81 -36.40
C ILE A 227 -12.60 4.53 -36.75
N ILE A 228 -13.07 5.38 -35.84
CA ILE A 228 -14.22 6.27 -36.01
C ILE A 228 -13.73 7.69 -36.35
N SER A 229 -12.73 8.19 -35.60
CA SER A 229 -12.09 9.46 -35.84
C SER A 229 -10.65 9.44 -35.34
N SER A 230 -9.76 10.20 -35.96
CA SER A 230 -8.38 10.38 -35.53
C SER A 230 -8.21 11.77 -34.90
N ASN A 231 -7.45 11.83 -33.82
CA ASN A 231 -7.09 13.09 -33.17
C ASN A 231 -5.72 13.58 -33.72
N PRO A 232 -5.47 14.89 -33.73
CA PRO A 232 -4.16 15.42 -34.11
C PRO A 232 -3.09 14.96 -33.11
N ILE A 233 -1.91 14.62 -33.64
CA ILE A 233 -0.75 14.18 -32.86
C ILE A 233 0.31 15.27 -32.94
N ARG A 234 0.95 15.58 -31.80
CA ARG A 234 2.05 16.54 -31.75
C ARG A 234 3.29 15.95 -32.42
N GLU A 235 3.85 16.68 -33.39
CA GLU A 235 5.09 16.28 -34.04
C GLU A 235 6.27 16.25 -33.03
N GLY A 236 7.17 15.28 -33.21
CA GLY A 236 8.36 15.12 -32.36
C GLY A 236 8.11 14.56 -30.96
N GLY A 237 6.86 14.18 -30.62
CA GLY A 237 6.51 13.52 -29.37
C GLY A 237 6.65 12.00 -29.43
N ASN A 238 6.49 11.34 -28.27
CA ASN A 238 6.52 9.88 -28.16
C ASN A 238 5.18 9.23 -28.60
N VAL A 239 4.12 10.01 -28.74
CA VAL A 239 2.80 9.56 -29.18
C VAL A 239 2.80 9.40 -30.68
N PHE A 240 2.45 8.21 -31.19
CA PHE A 240 2.38 7.93 -32.62
C PHE A 240 0.95 7.59 -33.10
N HIS A 241 -0.01 7.40 -32.18
CA HIS A 241 -1.40 7.10 -32.48
C HIS A 241 -2.33 7.71 -31.44
N ASP A 242 -3.40 8.37 -31.91
CA ASP A 242 -4.49 8.87 -31.08
C ASP A 242 -5.77 8.83 -31.90
N ALA A 243 -6.71 7.95 -31.54
CA ALA A 243 -7.95 7.80 -32.29
C ALA A 243 -9.09 7.31 -31.38
N VAL A 244 -10.30 7.69 -31.75
CA VAL A 244 -11.53 7.09 -31.21
C VAL A 244 -11.92 5.90 -32.06
N VAL A 245 -12.13 4.77 -31.43
CA VAL A 245 -12.33 3.49 -32.11
C VAL A 245 -13.47 2.66 -31.48
N LEU A 246 -13.95 1.65 -32.20
CA LEU A 246 -14.60 0.47 -31.61
C LEU A 246 -13.55 -0.65 -31.51
N LEU A 247 -13.31 -1.13 -30.29
CA LEU A 247 -12.33 -2.19 -30.02
C LEU A 247 -12.92 -3.58 -30.22
N GLY A 248 -12.16 -4.45 -30.85
CA GLY A 248 -12.56 -5.84 -31.06
C GLY A 248 -13.17 -6.12 -32.43
N THR A 249 -13.60 -7.36 -32.62
CA THR A 249 -14.17 -7.85 -33.88
C THR A 249 -15.69 -7.77 -33.83
N ARG A 250 -16.29 -7.14 -34.84
CA ARG A 250 -17.75 -7.00 -34.98
C ARG A 250 -18.42 -8.37 -34.91
N GLY A 251 -19.49 -8.46 -34.14
CA GLY A 251 -20.25 -9.69 -33.94
C GLY A 251 -19.58 -10.73 -33.01
N VAL A 252 -18.38 -10.48 -32.53
CA VAL A 252 -17.65 -11.40 -31.62
C VAL A 252 -17.41 -10.79 -30.27
N ASN A 253 -16.69 -9.68 -30.21
CA ASN A 253 -16.26 -9.04 -28.96
C ASN A 253 -16.03 -7.54 -29.12
N GLN A 254 -16.68 -6.87 -30.05
CA GLN A 254 -16.54 -5.45 -30.25
C GLN A 254 -17.19 -4.68 -29.09
N THR A 255 -16.55 -3.58 -28.66
CA THR A 255 -17.14 -2.67 -27.68
C THR A 255 -18.40 -2.01 -28.24
N GLU A 256 -19.39 -1.79 -27.39
CA GLU A 256 -20.60 -1.00 -27.71
C GLU A 256 -20.28 0.49 -27.70
N ASN A 257 -19.45 0.90 -26.75
CA ASN A 257 -19.02 2.27 -26.60
C ASN A 257 -17.79 2.61 -27.44
N LYS A 258 -17.71 3.86 -27.84
CA LYS A 258 -16.53 4.44 -28.47
C LYS A 258 -15.41 4.58 -27.43
N ILE A 259 -14.27 3.97 -27.69
CA ILE A 259 -13.10 3.98 -26.82
C ILE A 259 -12.00 4.77 -27.51
N ARG A 260 -11.30 5.62 -26.77
CA ARG A 260 -10.09 6.28 -27.25
C ARG A 260 -8.91 5.34 -27.12
N VAL A 261 -8.07 5.27 -28.13
CA VAL A 261 -6.82 4.51 -28.11
C VAL A 261 -5.66 5.43 -28.36
N VAL A 262 -4.72 5.46 -27.42
CA VAL A 262 -3.47 6.20 -27.52
C VAL A 262 -2.33 5.21 -27.68
N GLY A 263 -1.51 5.37 -28.73
CA GLY A 263 -0.27 4.62 -28.96
C GLY A 263 0.92 5.53 -28.71
N TYR A 264 1.85 5.08 -27.87
CA TYR A 264 3.07 5.80 -27.61
C TYR A 264 4.27 4.86 -27.50
N ARG A 265 5.48 5.41 -27.66
CA ARG A 265 6.73 4.65 -27.63
C ARG A 265 7.64 5.13 -26.51
N VAL A 266 8.22 4.18 -25.80
CA VAL A 266 9.27 4.42 -24.80
C VAL A 266 10.43 3.51 -25.18
N ASP A 267 11.57 4.08 -25.50
CA ASP A 267 12.66 3.38 -26.16
C ASP A 267 12.13 2.67 -27.42
N ASP A 268 12.44 1.40 -27.62
CA ASP A 268 11.94 0.60 -28.76
C ASP A 268 10.60 -0.12 -28.47
N LYS A 269 9.95 0.14 -27.33
CA LYS A 269 8.71 -0.56 -26.95
C LYS A 269 7.48 0.29 -27.21
N GLU A 270 6.52 -0.29 -27.91
CA GLU A 270 5.21 0.31 -28.14
C GLU A 270 4.22 -0.04 -27.03
N TYR A 271 3.50 0.97 -26.60
CA TYR A 271 2.40 0.86 -25.64
C TYR A 271 1.11 1.31 -26.32
N TRP A 272 0.10 0.47 -26.24
CA TRP A 272 -1.23 0.74 -26.72
C TRP A 272 -2.20 0.80 -25.55
N ILE A 273 -2.82 1.93 -25.36
CA ILE A 273 -3.66 2.23 -24.20
C ILE A 273 -5.09 2.52 -24.68
N ALA A 274 -6.04 1.73 -24.19
CA ALA A 274 -7.46 2.03 -24.30
C ALA A 274 -7.89 2.87 -23.11
N THR A 275 -8.67 3.92 -23.33
CA THR A 275 -9.13 4.82 -22.28
C THR A 275 -10.51 5.40 -22.57
N SER A 276 -11.25 5.71 -21.53
CA SER A 276 -12.48 6.48 -21.56
C SER A 276 -12.26 7.98 -21.33
N ARG A 277 -11.01 8.40 -21.03
CA ARG A 277 -10.67 9.80 -20.74
C ARG A 277 -10.43 10.57 -22.03
N HIS A 278 -11.52 11.11 -22.58
CA HIS A 278 -11.49 11.96 -23.76
C HIS A 278 -11.10 13.41 -23.46
N ASP A 279 -11.16 13.78 -22.19
CA ASP A 279 -10.86 15.11 -21.64
C ASP A 279 -9.37 15.40 -21.48
N LEU A 280 -8.52 14.36 -21.47
CA LEU A 280 -7.08 14.47 -21.26
C LEU A 280 -6.31 14.45 -22.59
N SER A 281 -5.12 15.06 -22.63
CA SER A 281 -4.23 14.94 -23.76
C SER A 281 -3.62 13.54 -23.88
N ALA A 282 -3.12 13.16 -25.06
CA ALA A 282 -2.47 11.89 -25.28
C ALA A 282 -1.20 11.73 -24.41
N ASP A 283 -0.45 12.81 -24.20
CA ASP A 283 0.72 12.84 -23.33
C ASP A 283 0.35 12.61 -21.86
N GLN A 284 -0.78 13.17 -21.39
CA GLN A 284 -1.31 12.93 -20.04
C GLN A 284 -1.73 11.46 -19.88
N ILE A 285 -2.38 10.86 -20.87
CA ILE A 285 -2.73 9.43 -20.85
C ILE A 285 -1.46 8.53 -20.76
N ALA A 286 -0.44 8.86 -21.54
CA ALA A 286 0.84 8.15 -21.47
C ALA A 286 1.52 8.30 -20.09
N ALA A 287 1.48 9.51 -19.51
CA ALA A 287 2.01 9.78 -18.16
C ALA A 287 1.25 9.00 -17.09
N ILE A 288 -0.09 9.02 -17.11
CA ILE A 288 -0.95 8.24 -16.19
C ILE A 288 -0.60 6.75 -16.26
N TYR A 289 -0.46 6.20 -17.47
CA TYR A 289 -0.13 4.78 -17.58
C TYR A 289 1.28 4.45 -17.06
N ARG A 290 2.24 5.35 -17.20
CA ARG A 290 3.58 5.18 -16.60
C ARG A 290 3.51 5.11 -15.08
N ASP A 291 2.63 5.87 -14.43
CA ASP A 291 2.45 5.87 -12.99
C ASP A 291 1.83 4.57 -12.44
N ARG A 292 1.26 3.72 -13.30
CA ARG A 292 0.86 2.35 -12.92
C ARG A 292 1.99 1.57 -12.25
N TRP A 293 3.25 1.85 -12.63
CA TRP A 293 4.41 1.20 -12.01
C TRP A 293 4.53 1.44 -10.50
N LEU A 294 3.86 2.46 -9.96
CA LEU A 294 3.87 2.75 -8.52
C LEU A 294 3.25 1.62 -7.70
N ILE A 295 2.20 0.94 -8.20
CA ILE A 295 1.60 -0.20 -7.48
C ILE A 295 2.54 -1.41 -7.46
N GLU A 296 3.29 -1.66 -8.54
CA GLU A 296 4.30 -2.72 -8.57
C GLU A 296 5.45 -2.43 -7.60
N LYS A 297 5.92 -1.17 -7.55
CA LYS A 297 6.90 -0.71 -6.56
C LYS A 297 6.38 -0.88 -5.15
N PHE A 298 5.11 -0.53 -4.88
CA PHE A 298 4.47 -0.74 -3.61
C PHE A 298 4.48 -2.22 -3.21
N PHE A 299 4.01 -3.13 -4.07
CA PHE A 299 4.02 -4.56 -3.77
C PHE A 299 5.44 -5.10 -3.50
N GLY A 300 6.41 -4.69 -4.31
CA GLY A 300 7.81 -5.07 -4.11
C GLY A 300 8.37 -4.56 -2.78
N TRP A 301 8.03 -3.32 -2.41
CA TRP A 301 8.44 -2.72 -1.15
C TRP A 301 7.73 -3.39 0.04
N TRP A 302 6.40 -3.52 -0.02
CA TRP A 302 5.55 -4.10 1.01
C TRP A 302 5.95 -5.54 1.36
N LYS A 303 6.22 -6.33 0.34
CA LYS A 303 6.69 -7.71 0.53
C LYS A 303 8.09 -7.78 1.15
N ARG A 304 9.04 -6.97 0.65
CA ARG A 304 10.46 -7.04 1.07
C ARG A 304 10.72 -6.40 2.42
N HIS A 305 10.11 -5.24 2.68
CA HIS A 305 10.44 -4.42 3.86
C HIS A 305 9.44 -4.56 5.00
N LEU A 306 8.20 -5.00 4.74
CA LEU A 306 7.26 -5.37 5.79
C LEU A 306 7.08 -6.88 5.92
N LYS A 307 7.88 -7.67 5.21
CA LYS A 307 7.91 -9.14 5.31
C LYS A 307 6.55 -9.82 5.25
N VAL A 308 5.61 -9.28 4.49
CA VAL A 308 4.23 -9.78 4.44
C VAL A 308 4.13 -11.22 3.93
N TYR A 309 5.15 -11.70 3.23
CA TYR A 309 5.24 -13.09 2.78
C TYR A 309 5.67 -14.09 3.89
N HIS A 310 6.18 -13.64 5.04
CA HIS A 310 6.40 -14.51 6.20
C HIS A 310 5.09 -14.78 6.92
N ILE A 311 4.37 -15.80 6.46
CA ILE A 311 3.04 -16.11 6.95
C ILE A 311 3.12 -16.76 8.33
N ILE A 312 2.50 -16.11 9.32
CA ILE A 312 2.32 -16.64 10.67
C ILE A 312 0.88 -17.16 10.90
N ALA A 313 -0.04 -16.74 10.07
CA ALA A 313 -1.43 -17.17 10.06
C ALA A 313 -1.58 -18.58 9.49
N ARG A 314 -2.69 -19.26 9.88
CA ARG A 314 -3.04 -20.60 9.39
C ARG A 314 -4.48 -20.70 8.87
N SER A 315 -5.20 -19.59 8.80
CA SER A 315 -6.58 -19.51 8.32
C SER A 315 -6.74 -18.34 7.36
N LYS A 316 -7.84 -18.31 6.59
CA LYS A 316 -8.19 -17.16 5.76
C LYS A 316 -8.35 -15.89 6.60
N HIS A 317 -9.02 -16.00 7.74
CA HIS A 317 -9.16 -14.92 8.73
C HIS A 317 -7.77 -14.38 9.14
N GLY A 318 -6.89 -15.26 9.61
CA GLY A 318 -5.57 -14.87 10.08
C GLY A 318 -4.69 -14.29 8.97
N LEU A 319 -4.77 -14.81 7.74
CA LEU A 319 -4.04 -14.23 6.61
C LEU A 319 -4.58 -12.83 6.29
N THR A 320 -5.89 -12.62 6.32
CA THR A 320 -6.48 -11.28 6.13
C THR A 320 -6.02 -10.32 7.23
N MET A 321 -6.00 -10.78 8.50
CA MET A 321 -5.46 -10.03 9.62
C MET A 321 -4.02 -9.58 9.39
N GLN A 322 -3.16 -10.51 8.98
CA GLN A 322 -1.75 -10.23 8.73
C GLN A 322 -1.55 -9.26 7.56
N ILE A 323 -2.30 -9.43 6.48
CA ILE A 323 -2.26 -8.53 5.32
C ILE A 323 -2.70 -7.13 5.72
N LEU A 324 -3.81 -6.99 6.45
CA LEU A 324 -4.29 -5.70 6.95
C LEU A 324 -3.29 -5.05 7.89
N ALA A 325 -2.67 -5.81 8.80
CA ALA A 325 -1.61 -5.28 9.66
C ALA A 325 -0.44 -4.72 8.87
N GLY A 326 -0.01 -5.40 7.80
CA GLY A 326 1.03 -4.89 6.91
C GLY A 326 0.60 -3.63 6.15
N LEU A 327 -0.67 -3.51 5.75
CA LEU A 327 -1.20 -2.30 5.12
C LEU A 327 -1.37 -1.14 6.13
N ILE A 328 -1.81 -1.43 7.35
CA ILE A 328 -1.87 -0.47 8.46
C ILE A 328 -0.47 0.05 8.77
N THR A 329 0.52 -0.84 8.89
CA THR A 329 1.92 -0.43 9.10
C THR A 329 2.41 0.49 7.99
N TYR A 330 2.08 0.20 6.74
CA TYR A 330 2.43 1.09 5.61
C TYR A 330 1.73 2.45 5.71
N LEU A 331 0.44 2.50 6.06
CA LEU A 331 -0.28 3.77 6.23
C LEU A 331 0.28 4.59 7.37
N LEU A 332 0.61 3.97 8.50
CA LEU A 332 1.27 4.64 9.63
C LEU A 332 2.62 5.23 9.20
N LEU A 333 3.42 4.48 8.45
CA LEU A 333 4.69 4.98 7.89
C LEU A 333 4.46 6.11 6.88
N ALA A 334 3.39 6.07 6.09
CA ALA A 334 3.07 7.14 5.13
C ALA A 334 2.67 8.42 5.84
N ILE A 335 1.81 8.33 6.86
CA ILE A 335 1.41 9.46 7.72
C ILE A 335 2.64 10.03 8.45
N TYR A 336 3.42 9.17 9.08
CA TYR A 336 4.64 9.53 9.80
C TYR A 336 5.66 10.25 8.89
N CYS A 337 6.00 9.66 7.74
CA CYS A 337 6.96 10.26 6.80
C CYS A 337 6.47 11.61 6.27
N HIS A 338 5.16 11.74 6.02
CA HIS A 338 4.59 13.00 5.59
C HIS A 338 4.67 14.07 6.68
N ASN A 339 4.24 13.75 7.91
CA ASN A 339 4.17 14.70 9.01
C ASN A 339 5.56 15.19 9.47
N HIS A 340 6.53 14.28 9.55
CA HIS A 340 7.87 14.63 10.05
C HIS A 340 8.85 15.12 8.98
N TYR A 341 8.67 14.71 7.72
CA TYR A 341 9.66 14.98 6.66
C TYR A 341 9.06 15.59 5.39
N GLY A 342 7.74 15.67 5.25
CA GLY A 342 7.09 16.08 3.99
C GLY A 342 7.36 15.13 2.82
N GLU A 343 7.75 13.88 3.11
CA GLU A 343 8.20 12.89 2.12
C GLU A 343 7.26 11.69 2.04
N ARG A 344 7.34 10.97 0.92
CA ARG A 344 6.73 9.63 0.80
C ARG A 344 7.54 8.59 1.58
N VAL A 345 6.92 7.45 1.85
CA VAL A 345 7.61 6.30 2.50
C VAL A 345 8.87 5.93 1.73
N SER A 346 9.99 5.89 2.43
CA SER A 346 11.29 5.49 1.88
C SER A 346 12.03 4.55 2.83
N ILE A 347 12.91 3.71 2.28
CA ILE A 347 13.73 2.78 3.07
C ILE A 347 14.61 3.55 4.07
N LYS A 348 15.12 4.71 3.66
CA LYS A 348 15.95 5.59 4.52
C LYS A 348 15.16 5.96 5.79
N ARG A 349 13.92 6.46 5.63
CA ARG A 349 13.10 6.93 6.77
C ARG A 349 12.67 5.78 7.68
N VAL A 350 12.31 4.63 7.12
CA VAL A 350 11.95 3.45 7.91
C VAL A 350 13.15 2.94 8.73
N ARG A 351 14.36 2.92 8.16
CA ARG A 351 15.58 2.55 8.89
C ARG A 351 15.91 3.55 9.99
N GLN A 352 15.77 4.85 9.73
CA GLN A 352 15.96 5.89 10.75
C GLN A 352 14.99 5.70 11.91
N LEU A 353 13.69 5.48 11.63
CA LEU A 353 12.68 5.23 12.65
C LEU A 353 13.02 3.99 13.49
N ARG A 354 13.42 2.88 12.87
CA ARG A 354 13.84 1.67 13.61
C ARG A 354 15.01 1.93 14.55
N ILE A 355 16.04 2.63 14.07
CA ILE A 355 17.19 3.00 14.90
C ILE A 355 16.74 3.89 16.08
N GLN A 356 15.83 4.82 15.85
CA GLN A 356 15.30 5.71 16.88
C GLN A 356 14.52 4.92 17.94
N ILE A 357 13.62 4.03 17.54
CA ILE A 357 12.88 3.13 18.43
C ILE A 357 13.85 2.32 19.30
N HIS A 358 14.90 1.73 18.71
CA HIS A 358 15.89 0.97 19.48
C HIS A 358 16.71 1.82 20.44
N ASN A 359 17.03 3.07 20.08
CA ASN A 359 17.83 3.95 20.92
C ASN A 359 17.04 4.58 22.08
N GLU A 360 15.74 4.84 21.91
CA GLU A 360 14.86 5.24 23.00
C GLU A 360 14.89 4.25 24.16
N LEU A 361 14.94 2.97 23.82
CA LEU A 361 14.96 1.86 24.74
C LEU A 361 16.22 1.81 25.60
N GLN A 362 17.33 2.25 25.04
CA GLN A 362 18.62 2.24 25.72
C GLN A 362 18.91 3.57 26.46
N GLY A 363 17.95 4.51 26.49
CA GLY A 363 18.15 5.85 27.06
C GLY A 363 19.23 6.67 26.33
N ILE A 364 19.61 6.25 25.12
CA ILE A 364 20.64 6.90 24.32
C ILE A 364 19.97 7.99 23.48
N LYS A 365 20.09 9.25 23.91
CA LYS A 365 19.72 10.38 23.05
C LYS A 365 20.69 10.47 21.88
N ILE A 366 20.22 10.22 20.66
CA ILE A 366 21.04 10.50 19.46
C ILE A 366 21.20 12.02 19.35
N PRO A 367 22.43 12.57 19.23
CA PRO A 367 22.62 13.96 18.91
C PRO A 367 22.00 14.25 17.55
N THR A 368 21.08 15.20 17.47
CA THR A 368 20.60 15.73 16.19
C THR A 368 21.79 16.24 15.36
N GLU A 369 21.72 16.21 14.03
CA GLU A 369 22.82 16.64 13.13
C GLU A 369 23.39 18.01 13.48
N SER A 370 22.61 18.90 14.14
CA SER A 370 23.08 20.17 14.72
C SER A 370 24.09 20.01 15.88
N SER A 371 24.04 18.91 16.65
CA SER A 371 24.98 18.64 17.74
C SER A 371 26.31 18.06 17.26
N GLN A 372 26.34 17.41 16.09
CA GLN A 372 27.58 16.95 15.47
C GLN A 372 28.39 18.13 14.91
N ASN A 373 27.73 19.07 14.25
CA ASN A 373 28.38 20.29 13.75
C ASN A 373 28.95 21.17 14.90
N PHE A 374 28.30 21.19 16.07
CA PHE A 374 28.83 21.91 17.24
C PHE A 374 30.09 21.25 17.82
N LYS A 375 30.13 19.92 17.89
CA LYS A 375 31.32 19.17 18.35
C LYS A 375 32.49 19.27 17.38
N GLU A 376 32.23 19.22 16.07
CA GLU A 376 33.25 19.42 15.05
C GLU A 376 33.79 20.85 15.05
N GLN A 377 32.95 21.89 15.27
CA GLN A 377 33.40 23.28 15.43
C GLN A 377 34.20 23.48 16.73
N GLU A 378 33.83 22.85 17.82
CA GLU A 378 34.57 22.91 19.08
C GLU A 378 35.92 22.18 19.01
N VAL A 379 36.00 21.05 18.33
CA VAL A 379 37.25 20.33 18.06
C VAL A 379 38.14 21.14 17.12
N ASN A 380 37.61 21.69 16.05
CA ASN A 380 38.37 22.51 15.08
C ASN A 380 38.83 23.84 15.72
N SER A 381 38.04 24.43 16.65
CA SER A 381 38.44 25.63 17.39
C SER A 381 39.54 25.36 18.44
N ARG A 382 39.65 24.16 18.97
CA ARG A 382 40.72 23.74 19.87
C ARG A 382 42.01 23.41 19.10
N LEU A 383 41.91 22.82 17.93
CA LEU A 383 43.07 22.53 17.05
C LEU A 383 43.66 23.79 16.39
N ALA A 384 42.89 24.86 16.25
CA ALA A 384 43.38 26.15 15.73
C ALA A 384 44.06 27.05 16.80
N LYS A 385 44.10 26.63 18.07
CA LYS A 385 44.73 27.34 19.18
C LYS A 385 45.98 26.62 19.73
N THR A 386 46.41 25.53 19.10
CA THR A 386 47.71 24.88 19.30
C THR A 386 48.57 25.07 18.08
#